data_a49c8874021285cf8ba4513d27cf1d9e
#
_entry.id   a49c8874021285cf8ba4513d27cf1d9e
#
_cell.length_a   1.000
_cell.length_b   1.000
_cell.length_c   1.000
_cell.angle_alpha   90.00
_cell.angle_beta   90.00
_cell.angle_gamma   90.00
#
_symmetry.space_group_name_H-M   'P 1'
#
loop_
_entity.id
_entity.type
_entity.pdbx_description
1 polymer ?
#
loop_
_entity_poly.entity_id
_entity_poly.type
_entity_poly.pdbx_seq_one_letter_code
_entity_poly.pdbx_strand_id
1 'polypeptide(L)'
;MKKLFSIILILIALLQISLTSAFATTSVSFEMQNADMKPNRLFSVALSANSGNRLSAATFEFTYDPDYIEFRKVKAVNNGSKIQVNKKSGKVKVVFLNSEGQNISGGSDVLTLDFKTIKEGTAYIDYTVNQCVDSDVNFMDVGSCTASCIRIYKNASGTVSGGSSSSSNKNSTQATGKGGKSKHPTELQLLMPQMTNILITIPLKISK
;
A
#
# COMPACT_ATOMS: atom_id res chain seq x y z
N MET A 1 -11.09 62.23 -16.21
CA MET A 1 -11.91 61.07 -15.78
C MET A 1 -11.61 59.78 -16.54
N LYS A 2 -11.59 59.77 -17.88
CA LYS A 2 -11.34 58.53 -18.67
C LYS A 2 -9.99 57.82 -18.39
N LYS A 3 -8.90 58.59 -18.20
CA LYS A 3 -7.56 58.05 -17.87
C LYS A 3 -7.52 57.40 -16.46
N LEU A 4 -8.21 57.97 -15.49
CA LEU A 4 -8.28 57.44 -14.11
C LEU A 4 -9.06 56.12 -14.09
N PHE A 5 -10.15 56.01 -14.83
CA PHE A 5 -10.95 54.82 -14.99
C PHE A 5 -10.16 53.65 -15.59
N SER A 6 -9.33 53.96 -16.63
CA SER A 6 -8.47 52.96 -17.25
C SER A 6 -7.41 52.40 -16.29
N ILE A 7 -6.82 53.27 -15.44
CA ILE A 7 -5.81 52.83 -14.47
C ILE A 7 -6.42 51.92 -13.38
N ILE A 8 -7.63 52.26 -12.91
CA ILE A 8 -8.37 51.46 -11.94
C ILE A 8 -8.73 50.07 -12.51
N LEU A 9 -9.13 50.01 -13.79
CA LEU A 9 -9.48 48.74 -14.44
C LEU A 9 -8.27 47.82 -14.57
N ILE A 10 -7.09 48.40 -14.95
CA ILE A 10 -5.82 47.64 -15.02
C ILE A 10 -5.39 47.14 -13.64
N LEU A 11 -5.58 47.93 -12.56
CA LEU A 11 -5.23 47.54 -11.21
C LEU A 11 -6.12 46.41 -10.72
N ILE A 12 -7.43 46.42 -11.05
CA ILE A 12 -8.37 45.34 -10.72
C ILE A 12 -8.00 44.05 -11.51
N ALA A 13 -7.62 44.18 -12.79
CA ALA A 13 -7.19 43.02 -13.60
C ALA A 13 -5.88 42.41 -13.08
N LEU A 14 -4.93 43.21 -12.64
CA LEU A 14 -3.69 42.74 -12.00
C LEU A 14 -3.94 42.06 -10.63
N LEU A 15 -4.93 42.51 -9.85
CA LEU A 15 -5.28 41.95 -8.59
C LEU A 15 -5.89 40.53 -8.73
N GLN A 16 -6.53 40.22 -9.84
CA GLN A 16 -7.14 38.91 -10.10
C GLN A 16 -6.12 37.82 -10.46
N ILE A 17 -4.94 38.19 -10.96
CA ILE A 17 -3.90 37.22 -11.34
C ILE A 17 -3.19 36.62 -10.13
N SER A 18 -3.27 37.26 -8.96
CA SER A 18 -2.59 36.83 -7.74
C SER A 18 -3.35 35.76 -6.93
N LEU A 19 -4.59 35.43 -7.28
CA LEU A 19 -5.46 34.53 -6.50
C LEU A 19 -5.52 33.06 -6.99
N THR A 20 -4.78 32.72 -8.03
CA THR A 20 -4.61 31.31 -8.36
C THR A 20 -3.46 30.72 -7.52
N SER A 21 -3.69 30.54 -6.23
CA SER A 21 -2.90 29.62 -5.43
C SER A 21 -3.15 28.25 -6.04
N ALA A 22 -2.22 27.76 -6.87
CA ALA A 22 -2.20 26.36 -7.26
C ALA A 22 -1.96 25.57 -5.96
N PHE A 23 -3.02 25.05 -5.35
CA PHE A 23 -2.90 24.05 -4.30
C PHE A 23 -2.28 22.83 -4.98
N ALA A 24 -0.98 22.66 -4.81
CA ALA A 24 -0.31 21.43 -5.19
C ALA A 24 -0.89 20.32 -4.31
N THR A 25 -1.84 19.56 -4.84
CA THR A 25 -2.36 18.38 -4.15
C THR A 25 -1.23 17.36 -4.09
N THR A 26 -0.83 17.01 -2.86
CA THR A 26 0.19 15.99 -2.65
C THR A 26 -0.46 14.63 -2.80
N SER A 27 0.12 13.77 -3.63
CA SER A 27 -0.38 12.40 -3.79
C SER A 27 0.32 11.46 -2.81
N VAL A 28 -0.42 10.44 -2.36
CA VAL A 28 0.09 9.34 -1.54
C VAL A 28 -0.26 8.01 -2.22
N SER A 29 0.71 7.10 -2.28
CA SER A 29 0.50 5.73 -2.72
C SER A 29 0.59 4.76 -1.56
N PHE A 30 -0.18 3.67 -1.65
CA PHE A 30 -0.20 2.62 -0.63
C PHE A 30 0.06 1.26 -1.27
N GLU A 31 0.80 0.41 -0.58
CA GLU A 31 1.12 -0.94 -1.01
C GLU A 31 1.02 -1.92 0.15
N MET A 32 0.43 -3.10 -0.09
CA MET A 32 0.41 -4.22 0.85
C MET A 32 1.34 -5.33 0.40
N GLN A 33 1.97 -5.98 1.38
CA GLN A 33 2.83 -7.15 1.17
C GLN A 33 2.01 -8.37 0.75
N ASN A 34 2.59 -9.21 -0.13
CA ASN A 34 2.08 -10.53 -0.45
C ASN A 34 2.59 -11.58 0.54
N ALA A 35 1.94 -12.75 0.63
CA ALA A 35 2.41 -13.83 1.50
C ALA A 35 2.17 -15.22 0.91
N ASP A 36 3.12 -16.11 1.15
CA ASP A 36 3.03 -17.55 0.86
C ASP A 36 3.01 -18.32 2.17
N MET A 37 1.88 -18.91 2.53
CA MET A 37 1.63 -19.44 3.86
C MET A 37 1.11 -20.88 3.83
N LYS A 38 1.39 -21.65 4.91
CA LYS A 38 0.74 -22.93 5.14
C LYS A 38 -0.65 -22.72 5.75
N PRO A 39 -1.58 -23.69 5.60
CA PRO A 39 -2.85 -23.66 6.32
C PRO A 39 -2.65 -23.61 7.85
N ASN A 40 -3.61 -23.00 8.56
CA ASN A 40 -3.64 -22.86 10.02
C ASN A 40 -2.41 -22.13 10.61
N ARG A 41 -1.82 -21.17 9.88
CA ARG A 41 -0.70 -20.34 10.34
C ARG A 41 -1.11 -18.89 10.56
N LEU A 42 -0.51 -18.30 11.59
CA LEU A 42 -0.55 -16.85 11.80
C LEU A 42 0.50 -16.19 10.89
N PHE A 43 0.14 -15.05 10.33
CA PHE A 43 1.04 -14.21 9.53
C PHE A 43 0.65 -12.76 9.67
N SER A 44 1.58 -11.89 9.33
CA SER A 44 1.37 -10.44 9.34
C SER A 44 1.72 -9.89 7.97
N VAL A 45 0.93 -8.96 7.47
CA VAL A 45 1.23 -8.17 6.28
C VAL A 45 1.28 -6.71 6.65
N ALA A 46 2.26 -6.00 6.12
CA ALA A 46 2.38 -4.56 6.29
C ALA A 46 1.61 -3.83 5.18
N LEU A 47 1.02 -2.69 5.55
CA LEU A 47 0.57 -1.65 4.65
C LEU A 47 1.61 -0.54 4.70
N SER A 48 2.31 -0.31 3.61
CA SER A 48 3.28 0.77 3.43
C SER A 48 2.62 1.93 2.71
N ALA A 49 3.04 3.15 3.05
CA ALA A 49 2.64 4.38 2.37
C ALA A 49 3.87 5.12 1.84
N ASN A 50 3.73 5.82 0.72
CA ASN A 50 4.79 6.64 0.13
C ASN A 50 4.24 7.98 -0.35
N SER A 51 4.81 9.07 0.15
CA SER A 51 4.54 10.45 -0.25
C SER A 51 5.70 11.35 0.13
N GLY A 52 5.80 12.53 -0.48
CA GLY A 52 6.71 13.59 -0.05
C GLY A 52 6.29 14.28 1.26
N ASN A 53 5.01 14.17 1.65
CA ASN A 53 4.47 14.74 2.88
C ASN A 53 4.35 13.69 3.99
N ARG A 54 4.20 14.18 5.23
CA ARG A 54 3.97 13.33 6.40
C ARG A 54 2.48 12.97 6.49
N LEU A 55 2.17 11.71 6.80
CA LEU A 55 0.80 11.21 6.97
C LEU A 55 0.32 11.47 8.40
N SER A 56 -0.74 12.26 8.55
CA SER A 56 -1.33 12.59 9.86
C SER A 56 -2.60 11.79 10.16
N ALA A 57 -3.45 11.60 9.16
CA ALA A 57 -4.66 10.80 9.32
C ALA A 57 -4.99 10.03 8.04
N ALA A 58 -5.56 8.84 8.19
CA ALA A 58 -6.12 8.07 7.08
C ALA A 58 -7.24 7.16 7.55
N THR A 59 -8.22 6.92 6.68
CA THR A 59 -9.28 5.95 6.90
C THR A 59 -9.19 4.86 5.85
N PHE A 60 -8.91 3.63 6.30
CA PHE A 60 -8.79 2.43 5.46
C PHE A 60 -10.02 1.53 5.66
N GLU A 61 -10.50 0.95 4.58
CA GLU A 61 -11.49 -0.12 4.62
C GLU A 61 -10.93 -1.34 3.90
N PHE A 62 -10.57 -2.38 4.66
CA PHE A 62 -10.04 -3.64 4.15
C PHE A 62 -11.16 -4.63 3.92
N THR A 63 -11.09 -5.38 2.81
CA THR A 63 -11.97 -6.50 2.49
C THR A 63 -11.13 -7.74 2.25
N TYR A 64 -11.59 -8.89 2.75
CA TYR A 64 -10.89 -10.18 2.61
C TYR A 64 -11.91 -11.32 2.58
N ASP A 65 -11.50 -12.48 2.03
CA ASP A 65 -12.33 -13.67 2.02
C ASP A 65 -12.21 -14.43 3.37
N PRO A 66 -13.27 -14.44 4.21
CA PRO A 66 -13.24 -15.06 5.52
C PRO A 66 -13.19 -16.60 5.47
N ASP A 67 -13.42 -17.21 4.31
CA ASP A 67 -13.31 -18.66 4.12
C ASP A 67 -11.85 -19.14 4.07
N TYR A 68 -10.93 -18.27 3.68
CA TYR A 68 -9.50 -18.60 3.51
C TYR A 68 -8.62 -18.00 4.60
N ILE A 69 -8.95 -16.79 5.07
CA ILE A 69 -8.18 -16.08 6.09
C ILE A 69 -9.09 -15.45 7.14
N GLU A 70 -8.64 -15.45 8.38
CA GLU A 70 -9.31 -14.84 9.52
C GLU A 70 -8.51 -13.63 9.99
N PHE A 71 -9.12 -12.45 10.05
CA PHE A 71 -8.50 -11.27 10.63
C PHE A 71 -8.39 -11.40 12.15
N ARG A 72 -7.20 -11.14 12.70
CA ARG A 72 -6.90 -11.21 14.14
C ARG A 72 -6.80 -9.83 14.76
N LYS A 73 -5.92 -9.00 14.28
CA LYS A 73 -5.71 -7.63 14.79
C LYS A 73 -4.98 -6.76 13.78
N VAL A 74 -4.98 -5.47 14.02
CA VAL A 74 -4.15 -4.47 13.34
C VAL A 74 -3.40 -3.65 14.38
N LYS A 75 -2.22 -3.17 14.01
CA LYS A 75 -1.38 -2.29 14.83
C LYS A 75 -0.84 -1.17 13.96
N ALA A 76 -0.67 0.01 14.54
CA ALA A 76 0.18 1.04 13.95
C ALA A 76 1.66 0.65 14.16
N VAL A 77 2.49 0.93 13.17
CA VAL A 77 3.93 0.63 13.23
C VAL A 77 4.64 1.67 14.09
N ASN A 78 4.26 2.94 13.97
CA ASN A 78 4.84 4.03 14.77
C ASN A 78 4.13 4.15 16.13
N ASN A 79 4.91 4.18 17.22
CA ASN A 79 4.40 4.28 18.60
C ASN A 79 3.63 5.58 18.89
N GLY A 80 3.87 6.67 18.14
CA GLY A 80 3.11 7.93 18.23
C GLY A 80 1.75 7.88 17.54
N SER A 81 1.46 6.81 16.80
CA SER A 81 0.21 6.66 16.07
C SER A 81 -0.87 5.98 16.91
N LYS A 82 -2.11 6.42 16.72
CA LYS A 82 -3.31 5.81 17.31
C LYS A 82 -4.17 5.21 16.21
N ILE A 83 -4.84 4.10 16.50
CA ILE A 83 -5.79 3.47 15.59
C ILE A 83 -7.11 3.19 16.29
N GLN A 84 -8.20 3.35 15.53
CA GLN A 84 -9.52 2.86 15.91
C GLN A 84 -9.95 1.80 14.90
N VAL A 85 -10.46 0.67 15.37
CA VAL A 85 -10.77 -0.49 14.53
C VAL A 85 -12.23 -0.88 14.69
N ASN A 86 -12.93 -1.05 13.58
CA ASN A 86 -14.25 -1.66 13.53
C ASN A 86 -14.19 -2.86 12.59
N LYS A 87 -14.53 -4.06 13.08
CA LYS A 87 -14.47 -5.29 12.30
C LYS A 87 -15.84 -5.94 12.15
N LYS A 88 -16.09 -6.46 10.95
CA LYS A 88 -17.17 -7.41 10.62
C LYS A 88 -16.53 -8.58 9.87
N SER A 89 -17.27 -9.70 9.70
CA SER A 89 -16.78 -10.80 8.89
C SER A 89 -16.46 -10.33 7.47
N GLY A 90 -15.25 -10.60 6.99
CA GLY A 90 -14.78 -10.19 5.67
C GLY A 90 -14.43 -8.71 5.51
N LYS A 91 -14.61 -7.86 6.54
CA LYS A 91 -14.35 -6.41 6.46
C LYS A 91 -13.73 -5.85 7.74
N VAL A 92 -12.76 -4.95 7.59
CA VAL A 92 -12.14 -4.22 8.71
C VAL A 92 -11.97 -2.75 8.31
N LYS A 93 -12.59 -1.86 9.07
CA LYS A 93 -12.36 -0.41 8.93
C LYS A 93 -11.37 0.05 9.99
N VAL A 94 -10.35 0.78 9.57
CA VAL A 94 -9.28 1.30 10.43
C VAL A 94 -9.17 2.80 10.22
N VAL A 95 -9.28 3.55 11.31
CA VAL A 95 -8.93 4.98 11.34
C VAL A 95 -7.55 5.09 11.96
N PHE A 96 -6.61 5.66 11.21
CA PHE A 96 -5.24 5.93 11.63
C PHE A 96 -5.09 7.41 11.94
N LEU A 97 -4.40 7.74 13.05
CA LEU A 97 -4.11 9.11 13.48
C LEU A 97 -2.68 9.18 14.02
N ASN A 98 -1.94 10.20 13.59
CA ASN A 98 -0.64 10.56 14.14
C ASN A 98 -0.54 12.09 14.21
N SER A 99 -0.56 12.65 15.42
CA SER A 99 -0.62 14.11 15.64
C SER A 99 0.61 14.86 15.11
N GLU A 100 1.77 14.20 15.05
CA GLU A 100 3.01 14.80 14.56
C GLU A 100 3.24 14.53 13.07
N GLY A 101 2.36 13.72 12.45
CA GLY A 101 2.51 13.18 11.11
C GLY A 101 3.62 12.13 11.03
N GLN A 102 3.32 10.96 10.49
CA GLN A 102 4.31 9.93 10.21
C GLN A 102 5.07 10.25 8.93
N ASN A 103 6.40 10.20 8.97
CA ASN A 103 7.21 10.29 7.76
C ASN A 103 7.02 9.02 6.92
N ILE A 104 6.60 9.19 5.67
CA ILE A 104 6.33 8.10 4.72
C ILE A 104 7.13 8.27 3.41
N SER A 105 8.11 9.17 3.38
CA SER A 105 8.98 9.33 2.21
C SER A 105 9.83 8.09 1.96
N GLY A 106 9.92 7.68 0.70
CA GLY A 106 10.66 6.47 0.31
C GLY A 106 9.96 5.15 0.63
N GLY A 107 8.69 5.20 1.05
CA GLY A 107 7.89 4.04 1.42
C GLY A 107 8.15 3.61 2.88
N SER A 108 7.16 3.74 3.74
CA SER A 108 7.26 3.34 5.15
C SER A 108 6.01 2.59 5.58
N ASP A 109 6.20 1.57 6.41
CA ASP A 109 5.08 0.82 6.96
C ASP A 109 4.27 1.70 7.91
N VAL A 110 2.96 1.73 7.71
CA VAL A 110 1.99 2.51 8.51
C VAL A 110 1.22 1.60 9.44
N LEU A 111 0.73 0.49 8.91
CA LEU A 111 -0.04 -0.51 9.63
C LEU A 111 0.54 -1.91 9.43
N THR A 112 0.38 -2.75 10.44
CA THR A 112 0.58 -4.20 10.33
C THR A 112 -0.73 -4.88 10.65
N LEU A 113 -1.22 -5.73 9.72
CA LEU A 113 -2.43 -6.53 9.87
C LEU A 113 -2.06 -7.99 10.11
N ASP A 114 -2.56 -8.56 11.18
CA ASP A 114 -2.35 -9.96 11.56
C ASP A 114 -3.57 -10.79 11.14
N PHE A 115 -3.32 -11.87 10.43
CA PHE A 115 -4.30 -12.84 9.97
C PHE A 115 -3.91 -14.27 10.36
N LYS A 116 -4.88 -15.17 10.27
CA LYS A 116 -4.67 -16.62 10.35
C LYS A 116 -5.19 -17.25 9.05
N THR A 117 -4.39 -18.09 8.40
CA THR A 117 -4.85 -18.90 7.27
C THR A 117 -5.77 -20.01 7.76
N ILE A 118 -6.81 -20.35 6.98
CA ILE A 118 -7.80 -21.37 7.34
C ILE A 118 -7.60 -22.63 6.48
N LYS A 119 -7.74 -22.52 5.17
CA LYS A 119 -7.66 -23.63 4.22
C LYS A 119 -6.75 -23.28 3.04
N GLU A 120 -6.37 -24.27 2.25
CA GLU A 120 -5.57 -24.09 1.02
C GLU A 120 -6.38 -23.32 -0.02
N GLY A 121 -5.68 -22.49 -0.81
CA GLY A 121 -6.22 -21.66 -1.88
C GLY A 121 -5.51 -20.32 -1.98
N THR A 122 -6.14 -19.38 -2.66
CA THR A 122 -5.66 -18.01 -2.79
C THR A 122 -6.69 -17.06 -2.20
N ALA A 123 -6.26 -16.18 -1.31
CA ALA A 123 -7.06 -15.09 -0.78
C ALA A 123 -6.45 -13.75 -1.18
N TYR A 124 -7.30 -12.74 -1.34
CA TYR A 124 -6.89 -11.37 -1.57
C TYR A 124 -7.29 -10.52 -0.37
N ILE A 125 -6.46 -9.55 -0.05
CA ILE A 125 -6.79 -8.48 0.88
C ILE A 125 -6.80 -7.20 0.07
N ASP A 126 -8.00 -6.75 -0.29
CA ASP A 126 -8.23 -5.47 -0.97
C ASP A 126 -8.46 -4.37 0.06
N TYR A 127 -8.24 -3.13 -0.33
CA TYR A 127 -8.57 -2.00 0.53
C TYR A 127 -8.87 -0.74 -0.27
N THR A 128 -9.64 0.14 0.36
CA THR A 128 -9.89 1.51 -0.10
C THR A 128 -9.42 2.50 0.95
N VAL A 129 -8.95 3.65 0.50
CA VAL A 129 -8.56 4.78 1.35
C VAL A 129 -9.59 5.87 1.13
N ASN A 130 -10.45 6.11 2.14
CA ASN A 130 -11.56 7.05 2.00
C ASN A 130 -11.15 8.50 2.27
N GLN A 131 -10.19 8.69 3.16
CA GLN A 131 -9.64 10.01 3.52
C GLN A 131 -8.18 9.86 3.87
N CYS A 132 -7.37 10.83 3.44
CA CYS A 132 -5.96 10.92 3.75
C CYS A 132 -5.59 12.39 3.97
N VAL A 133 -4.89 12.69 5.07
CA VAL A 133 -4.56 14.04 5.50
C VAL A 133 -3.09 14.09 5.91
N ASP A 134 -2.39 15.14 5.49
CA ASP A 134 -1.00 15.39 5.87
C ASP A 134 -0.86 16.10 7.24
N SER A 135 0.37 16.36 7.66
CA SER A 135 0.65 17.07 8.93
C SER A 135 0.19 18.53 8.97
N ASP A 136 -0.03 19.14 7.81
CA ASP A 136 -0.50 20.51 7.67
C ASP A 136 -2.03 20.60 7.52
N VAL A 137 -2.72 19.47 7.77
CA VAL A 137 -4.18 19.31 7.70
C VAL A 137 -4.73 19.48 6.26
N ASN A 138 -3.90 19.28 5.23
CA ASN A 138 -4.34 19.27 3.86
C ASN A 138 -4.78 17.86 3.44
N PHE A 139 -5.82 17.76 2.63
CA PHE A 139 -6.19 16.50 2.01
C PHE A 139 -5.13 16.08 0.98
N MET A 140 -4.80 14.79 1.00
CA MET A 140 -3.89 14.16 0.05
C MET A 140 -4.69 13.35 -0.96
N ASP A 141 -4.32 13.45 -2.23
CA ASP A 141 -4.90 12.61 -3.28
C ASP A 141 -4.34 11.19 -3.16
N VAL A 142 -5.23 10.21 -3.17
CA VAL A 142 -4.83 8.80 -3.16
C VAL A 142 -4.49 8.39 -4.60
N GLY A 143 -3.21 8.13 -4.85
CA GLY A 143 -2.69 7.71 -6.15
C GLY A 143 -2.94 6.22 -6.39
N SER A 144 -1.93 5.39 -6.19
CA SER A 144 -2.03 3.94 -6.39
C SER A 144 -2.28 3.20 -5.08
N CYS A 145 -3.13 2.15 -5.14
CA CYS A 145 -3.33 1.19 -4.06
C CYS A 145 -3.07 -0.22 -4.59
N THR A 146 -2.11 -0.92 -4.00
CA THR A 146 -1.76 -2.29 -4.39
C THR A 146 -2.25 -3.28 -3.34
N ALA A 147 -3.20 -4.13 -3.73
CA ALA A 147 -3.77 -5.18 -2.89
C ALA A 147 -2.76 -6.28 -2.57
N SER A 148 -3.03 -7.07 -1.53
CA SER A 148 -2.22 -8.22 -1.15
C SER A 148 -2.80 -9.51 -1.69
N CYS A 149 -1.93 -10.39 -2.21
CA CYS A 149 -2.25 -11.75 -2.61
C CYS A 149 -1.65 -12.74 -1.60
N ILE A 150 -2.47 -13.56 -0.98
CA ILE A 150 -2.08 -14.57 -0.01
C ILE A 150 -2.27 -15.95 -0.64
N ARG A 151 -1.19 -16.65 -0.92
CA ARG A 151 -1.21 -18.01 -1.44
C ARG A 151 -1.03 -19.01 -0.30
N ILE A 152 -1.95 -19.95 -0.16
CA ILE A 152 -2.00 -20.89 0.96
C ILE A 152 -1.87 -22.31 0.43
N TYR A 153 -0.75 -22.98 0.71
CA TYR A 153 -0.49 -24.35 0.26
C TYR A 153 0.44 -25.10 1.24
N LYS A 154 0.35 -26.45 1.25
CA LYS A 154 1.04 -27.30 2.24
C LYS A 154 2.54 -27.07 2.34
N ASN A 155 3.20 -26.87 1.20
CA ASN A 155 4.66 -26.74 1.15
C ASN A 155 5.14 -25.29 1.06
N ALA A 156 4.29 -24.30 1.40
CA ALA A 156 4.69 -22.91 1.44
C ALA A 156 5.88 -22.69 2.39
N SER A 157 6.78 -21.78 2.01
CA SER A 157 7.95 -21.40 2.81
C SER A 157 7.61 -20.57 4.04
N GLY A 158 6.41 -19.96 4.08
CA GLY A 158 6.03 -19.01 5.14
C GLY A 158 6.66 -17.65 4.93
N THR A 159 6.84 -17.22 3.69
CA THR A 159 7.45 -15.93 3.33
C THR A 159 6.39 -14.84 3.14
N VAL A 160 6.74 -13.63 3.55
CA VAL A 160 6.03 -12.39 3.23
C VAL A 160 6.94 -11.56 2.34
N SER A 161 6.45 -11.09 1.21
CA SER A 161 7.24 -10.38 0.19
C SER A 161 6.47 -9.20 -0.38
N GLY A 162 7.21 -8.16 -0.76
CA GLY A 162 6.65 -6.87 -1.19
C GLY A 162 6.56 -5.90 -0.02
N GLY A 163 6.41 -4.64 -0.32
CA GLY A 163 6.55 -3.53 0.63
C GLY A 163 7.99 -3.04 0.74
N SER A 164 8.16 -1.75 0.94
CA SER A 164 9.48 -1.11 1.12
C SER A 164 10.18 -1.67 2.35
N SER A 165 11.20 -2.49 2.12
CA SER A 165 12.08 -2.98 3.19
C SER A 165 13.00 -1.85 3.63
N SER A 166 12.67 -1.16 4.72
CA SER A 166 13.70 -0.51 5.51
C SER A 166 14.54 -1.61 6.16
N SER A 167 15.77 -1.80 5.68
CA SER A 167 16.69 -2.81 6.17
C SER A 167 17.07 -2.53 7.63
N SER A 168 16.47 -3.24 8.57
CA SER A 168 17.04 -3.40 9.89
C SER A 168 18.06 -4.54 9.84
N ASN A 169 19.32 -4.17 9.82
CA ASN A 169 20.48 -5.01 9.90
C ASN A 169 20.44 -5.85 11.20
N LYS A 170 20.06 -7.12 11.12
CA LYS A 170 20.31 -8.08 12.21
C LYS A 170 21.55 -8.89 11.86
N ASN A 171 22.65 -8.52 12.49
CA ASN A 171 23.86 -9.33 12.64
C ASN A 171 23.46 -10.77 13.06
N SER A 172 23.60 -11.73 12.18
CA SER A 172 23.64 -13.15 12.55
C SER A 172 25.08 -13.62 12.50
N THR A 173 25.55 -13.98 13.67
CA THR A 173 26.84 -14.59 14.00
C THR A 173 27.12 -15.80 13.11
N GLN A 174 28.28 -15.75 12.46
CA GLN A 174 28.84 -16.76 11.60
C GLN A 174 29.30 -17.97 12.43
N ALA A 175 28.71 -19.12 12.19
CA ALA A 175 29.26 -20.39 12.65
C ALA A 175 30.07 -21.03 11.52
N THR A 176 31.34 -21.16 11.75
CA THR A 176 32.33 -21.85 10.90
C THR A 176 32.07 -23.37 10.88
N GLY A 177 31.87 -23.93 9.69
CA GLY A 177 31.82 -25.37 9.44
C GLY A 177 32.54 -25.72 8.15
N LYS A 178 33.59 -26.54 8.28
CA LYS A 178 34.53 -27.04 7.26
C LYS A 178 33.90 -27.81 6.11
N GLY A 179 34.40 -27.53 4.90
CA GLY A 179 34.92 -28.50 3.91
C GLY A 179 33.99 -29.50 3.26
N GLY A 180 33.82 -29.38 1.96
CA GLY A 180 33.25 -30.41 1.09
C GLY A 180 33.34 -29.99 -0.37
N LYS A 181 34.34 -30.52 -1.13
CA LYS A 181 34.45 -30.41 -2.58
C LYS A 181 33.35 -31.20 -3.24
N SER A 182 32.66 -30.63 -4.24
CA SER A 182 32.19 -31.43 -5.40
C SER A 182 31.69 -30.55 -6.54
N LYS A 183 32.38 -30.64 -7.66
CA LYS A 183 32.01 -30.80 -9.08
C LYS A 183 30.80 -30.02 -9.63
N HIS A 184 31.12 -29.17 -10.59
CA HIS A 184 30.27 -28.69 -11.68
C HIS A 184 29.64 -29.87 -12.44
N PRO A 185 28.38 -29.74 -12.90
CA PRO A 185 28.19 -29.64 -14.35
C PRO A 185 27.12 -28.59 -14.74
N THR A 186 27.48 -27.79 -15.72
CA THR A 186 26.88 -27.54 -17.03
C THR A 186 25.37 -27.36 -17.15
N GLU A 187 25.01 -26.15 -17.59
CA GLU A 187 24.00 -25.82 -18.59
C GLU A 187 22.60 -26.43 -18.46
N LEU A 188 21.62 -25.58 -18.15
CA LEU A 188 20.24 -25.81 -18.53
C LEU A 188 19.59 -24.55 -19.04
N GLN A 189 19.15 -24.64 -20.26
CA GLN A 189 18.57 -23.66 -21.16
C GLN A 189 17.39 -22.88 -20.59
N LEU A 190 17.44 -21.60 -20.91
CA LEU A 190 16.39 -20.62 -20.86
C LEU A 190 15.17 -21.06 -21.68
N LEU A 191 14.08 -21.48 -21.05
CA LEU A 191 12.79 -21.66 -21.70
C LEU A 191 11.89 -20.50 -21.37
N MET A 192 11.79 -19.53 -22.26
CA MET A 192 10.79 -18.46 -22.21
C MET A 192 9.45 -19.02 -22.72
N PRO A 193 8.35 -18.94 -21.95
CA PRO A 193 7.03 -19.13 -22.54
C PRO A 193 6.61 -17.86 -23.28
N GLN A 194 6.23 -18.04 -24.53
CA GLN A 194 5.66 -17.04 -25.42
C GLN A 194 4.36 -16.48 -24.84
N MET A 195 4.29 -15.16 -24.71
CA MET A 195 3.04 -14.46 -24.38
C MET A 195 2.12 -14.50 -25.61
N THR A 196 1.05 -15.25 -25.51
CA THR A 196 -0.04 -15.24 -26.48
C THR A 196 -0.96 -14.05 -26.18
N ASN A 197 -1.06 -13.11 -27.11
CA ASN A 197 -2.00 -11.99 -27.09
C ASN A 197 -3.44 -12.51 -27.08
N ILE A 198 -4.15 -12.36 -25.96
CA ILE A 198 -5.59 -12.55 -25.89
C ILE A 198 -6.26 -11.20 -26.17
N LEU A 199 -6.79 -11.06 -27.39
CA LEU A 199 -7.62 -9.93 -27.80
C LEU A 199 -9.03 -10.13 -27.21
N ILE A 200 -9.38 -9.39 -26.16
CA ILE A 200 -10.72 -9.41 -25.58
C ILE A 200 -11.59 -8.41 -26.36
N THR A 201 -12.47 -8.94 -27.22
CA THR A 201 -13.49 -8.16 -27.90
C THR A 201 -14.68 -7.97 -26.96
N ILE A 202 -14.96 -6.74 -26.54
CA ILE A 202 -16.12 -6.37 -25.72
C ILE A 202 -17.28 -6.02 -26.67
N PRO A 203 -18.43 -6.69 -26.62
CA PRO A 203 -19.59 -6.29 -27.43
C PRO A 203 -20.28 -5.07 -26.83
N LEU A 204 -20.35 -4.00 -27.61
CA LEU A 204 -21.12 -2.81 -27.29
C LEU A 204 -22.62 -3.08 -27.48
N LYS A 205 -23.37 -3.15 -26.37
CA LYS A 205 -24.84 -3.27 -26.44
C LYS A 205 -25.47 -1.90 -26.49
N ILE A 206 -25.90 -1.49 -27.68
CA ILE A 206 -26.68 -0.26 -27.90
C ILE A 206 -28.15 -0.63 -27.58
N SER A 207 -28.74 0.01 -26.57
CA SER A 207 -30.18 -0.02 -26.27
C SER A 207 -30.85 1.10 -27.04
N LYS A 208 -31.91 0.72 -27.80
CA LYS A 208 -32.88 1.65 -28.37
C LYS A 208 -33.90 2.02 -27.32
#